data_e0dc2bc8a682685683a124194910d92c
#
_entry.id   e0dc2bc8a682685683a124194910d92c
#
_cell.length_a   1.000
_cell.length_b   1.000
_cell.length_c   1.000
_cell.angle_alpha   90.00
_cell.angle_beta   90.00
_cell.angle_gamma   90.00
#
_symmetry.space_group_name_H-M   'P 1'
#
loop_
_entity.id
_entity.type
_entity.pdbx_description
1 polymer ?
#
loop_
_entity_poly.entity_id
_entity_poly.type
_entity_poly.pdbx_seq_one_letter_code
_entity_poly.pdbx_strand_id
1 'polypeptide(L)'
;IFLCLTSLFIFNFCFGCEFINLSYFIGCDLLSYSLILLSFWICSLMIMASEQIHVSGYYSHLFLICVLFLLLSLFLVFSSMNLFFFYLFFEISLIPLLFLIVGWGAQPERIQAGFYLMFYTLFASLPMMIFLFYLYLSVNSMDFMFLLVDFDSVFLFLCMSLVFFVKAPMFLVHLWLPKAHVEAPISGSMVLAGVMLKLGGYGMMRFFVLFSSVVSKFGWFFVGVSLLGGVLVAFICLRQSDMKALIAYSSVSHMSMVLAGLLSFSYIGFCGAFVMMIAHGLCSSGLFCLANISYERVGSRSLFLNKGMLNLVPSMSLWWFLFCSSNMAAPPSLNLLGEILLITSLVSWSVFNVGLLGLLSFLGAAYSLYLYAFTQHGKYFSGLYSFYSGFVREYLLLFMHWFPLNLLVFKGDFF
;
A
#
# COMPACT_ATOMS: atom_id res chain seq x y z
N ILE A 1 21.77 -8.67 6.34
CA ILE A 1 21.23 -8.29 7.66
C ILE A 1 19.70 -8.25 7.62
N PHE A 2 19.05 -7.47 6.73
CA PHE A 2 17.58 -7.36 6.68
C PHE A 2 16.90 -8.68 6.40
N LEU A 3 17.39 -9.49 5.44
CA LEU A 3 16.84 -10.82 5.17
C LEU A 3 17.03 -11.77 6.36
N CYS A 4 18.12 -11.65 7.11
CA CYS A 4 18.30 -12.39 8.36
C CYS A 4 17.30 -11.94 9.43
N LEU A 5 17.02 -10.63 9.54
CA LEU A 5 16.00 -10.13 10.46
C LEU A 5 14.61 -10.64 10.09
N THR A 6 14.27 -10.68 8.79
CA THR A 6 12.98 -11.25 8.36
C THR A 6 12.87 -12.73 8.72
N SER A 7 13.93 -13.53 8.51
CA SER A 7 13.92 -14.95 8.83
C SER A 7 13.82 -15.19 10.35
N LEU A 8 14.56 -14.44 11.17
CA LEU A 8 14.46 -14.51 12.63
C LEU A 8 13.06 -14.13 13.11
N PHE A 9 12.43 -13.12 12.50
CA PHE A 9 11.10 -12.71 12.87
C PHE A 9 10.03 -13.75 12.49
N ILE A 10 10.21 -14.47 11.37
CA ILE A 10 9.35 -15.59 10.98
C ILE A 10 9.39 -16.71 12.01
N PHE A 11 10.55 -17.03 12.60
CA PHE A 11 10.67 -18.06 13.62
C PHE A 11 10.00 -17.69 14.94
N ASN A 12 9.82 -16.40 15.24
CA ASN A 12 9.12 -15.91 16.43
C ASN A 12 7.59 -15.80 16.22
N PHE A 13 7.03 -16.58 15.32
CA PHE A 13 5.62 -16.52 14.98
C PHE A 13 4.71 -16.94 16.13
N CYS A 14 3.75 -16.08 16.44
CA CYS A 14 2.74 -16.31 17.45
C CYS A 14 1.36 -16.36 16.78
N PHE A 15 0.65 -17.48 16.93
CA PHE A 15 -0.63 -17.77 16.25
C PHE A 15 -1.85 -17.14 16.93
N GLY A 16 -1.68 -16.25 17.90
CA GLY A 16 -2.77 -15.68 18.66
C GLY A 16 -3.28 -14.36 18.10
N CYS A 17 -4.61 -14.12 18.21
CA CYS A 17 -5.21 -12.81 18.00
C CYS A 17 -4.96 -11.86 19.19
N GLU A 18 -4.44 -12.38 20.29
CA GLU A 18 -4.12 -11.62 21.50
C GLU A 18 -2.74 -10.99 21.37
N PHE A 19 -2.51 -9.89 22.09
CA PHE A 19 -1.19 -9.28 22.16
C PHE A 19 -0.22 -10.18 22.92
N ILE A 20 0.85 -10.55 22.25
CA ILE A 20 1.91 -11.41 22.76
C ILE A 20 3.24 -10.65 22.73
N ASN A 21 4.23 -11.13 23.48
CA ASN A 21 5.54 -10.49 23.63
C ASN A 21 5.42 -9.06 24.16
N LEU A 22 4.64 -8.91 25.24
CA LEU A 22 4.36 -7.64 25.87
C LEU A 22 5.60 -7.06 26.54
N SER A 23 5.93 -5.84 26.18
CA SER A 23 6.81 -4.96 26.95
C SER A 23 6.08 -3.67 27.28
N TYR A 24 6.69 -2.75 28.04
CA TYR A 24 6.01 -1.52 28.51
C TYR A 24 5.18 -0.78 27.45
N PHE A 25 5.65 -0.72 26.19
CA PHE A 25 4.99 0.04 25.12
C PHE A 25 4.83 -0.76 23.83
N ILE A 26 5.41 -1.96 23.76
CA ILE A 26 5.50 -2.77 22.55
C ILE A 26 4.79 -4.09 22.78
N GLY A 27 3.93 -4.45 21.84
CA GLY A 27 3.26 -5.75 21.78
C GLY A 27 2.97 -6.12 20.34
N CYS A 28 2.82 -7.41 20.08
CA CYS A 28 2.49 -7.92 18.76
C CYS A 28 1.25 -8.81 18.83
N ASP A 29 0.32 -8.59 17.94
CA ASP A 29 -0.77 -9.51 17.61
C ASP A 29 -0.64 -9.96 16.14
N LEU A 30 -1.53 -10.79 15.65
CA LEU A 30 -1.47 -11.30 14.28
C LEU A 30 -1.46 -10.18 13.22
N LEU A 31 -2.28 -9.13 13.42
CA LEU A 31 -2.34 -7.97 12.53
C LEU A 31 -1.00 -7.22 12.47
N SER A 32 -0.46 -6.87 13.64
CA SER A 32 0.81 -6.15 13.72
C SER A 32 1.98 -7.00 13.23
N TYR A 33 2.01 -8.28 13.60
CA TYR A 33 3.05 -9.22 13.19
C TYR A 33 3.19 -9.32 11.68
N SER A 34 2.08 -9.53 10.96
CA SER A 34 2.11 -9.69 9.52
C SER A 34 2.53 -8.41 8.78
N LEU A 35 2.12 -7.23 9.29
CA LEU A 35 2.52 -5.93 8.72
C LEU A 35 3.98 -5.57 9.04
N ILE A 36 4.49 -5.95 10.20
CA ILE A 36 5.91 -5.85 10.53
C ILE A 36 6.72 -6.73 9.59
N LEU A 37 6.31 -7.98 9.39
CA LEU A 37 6.98 -8.89 8.47
C LEU A 37 6.99 -8.34 7.05
N LEU A 38 5.86 -7.80 6.59
CA LEU A 38 5.76 -7.14 5.29
C LEU A 38 6.73 -5.94 5.20
N SER A 39 6.84 -5.12 6.25
CA SER A 39 7.73 -3.95 6.26
C SER A 39 9.21 -4.36 6.20
N PHE A 40 9.64 -5.36 6.93
CA PHE A 40 10.99 -5.93 6.87
C PHE A 40 11.28 -6.47 5.47
N TRP A 41 10.33 -7.21 4.91
CA TRP A 41 10.47 -7.82 3.58
C TRP A 41 10.63 -6.75 2.50
N ILE A 42 9.74 -5.77 2.44
CA ILE A 42 9.79 -4.70 1.44
C ILE A 42 11.05 -3.84 1.61
N CYS A 43 11.46 -3.50 2.84
CA CYS A 43 12.70 -2.73 3.05
C CYS A 43 13.94 -3.49 2.59
N SER A 44 13.97 -4.83 2.73
CA SER A 44 15.07 -5.64 2.18
C SER A 44 15.11 -5.59 0.65
N LEU A 45 13.95 -5.68 0.00
CA LEU A 45 13.83 -5.62 -1.45
C LEU A 45 14.11 -4.22 -2.02
N MET A 46 13.84 -3.16 -1.24
CA MET A 46 14.20 -1.78 -1.62
C MET A 46 15.70 -1.61 -1.82
N ILE A 47 16.51 -2.19 -0.94
CA ILE A 47 17.98 -2.12 -1.06
C ILE A 47 18.43 -2.86 -2.32
N MET A 48 17.84 -4.03 -2.61
CA MET A 48 18.12 -4.77 -3.84
C MET A 48 17.71 -4.01 -5.11
N ALA A 49 16.62 -3.25 -5.06
CA ALA A 49 16.10 -2.49 -6.18
C ALA A 49 16.92 -1.23 -6.49
N SER A 50 17.64 -0.69 -5.51
CA SER A 50 18.32 0.63 -5.60
C SER A 50 19.81 0.55 -5.97
N GLU A 51 20.21 -0.41 -6.84
CA GLU A 51 21.61 -0.56 -7.25
C GLU A 51 22.17 0.68 -7.95
N GLN A 52 21.37 1.42 -8.71
CA GLN A 52 21.83 2.64 -9.39
C GLN A 52 22.40 3.67 -8.39
N ILE A 53 21.80 3.79 -7.20
CA ILE A 53 22.29 4.68 -6.15
C ILE A 53 23.63 4.19 -5.61
N HIS A 54 23.80 2.86 -5.50
CA HIS A 54 25.07 2.27 -5.07
C HIS A 54 26.17 2.48 -6.10
N VAL A 55 25.90 2.21 -7.39
CA VAL A 55 26.88 2.35 -8.48
C VAL A 55 27.27 3.80 -8.72
N SER A 56 26.31 4.73 -8.66
CA SER A 56 26.58 6.17 -8.81
C SER A 56 27.31 6.77 -7.61
N GLY A 57 27.29 6.13 -6.46
CA GLY A 57 27.86 6.64 -5.21
C GLY A 57 27.15 7.88 -4.63
N TYR A 58 26.05 8.33 -5.23
CA TYR A 58 25.34 9.55 -4.83
C TYR A 58 24.70 9.39 -3.46
N TYR A 59 25.39 9.88 -2.43
CA TYR A 59 24.96 9.83 -1.02
C TYR A 59 24.42 8.45 -0.57
N SER A 60 25.06 7.36 -1.00
CA SER A 60 24.62 5.98 -0.76
C SER A 60 24.50 5.63 0.73
N HIS A 61 25.38 6.14 1.57
CA HIS A 61 25.33 5.93 3.03
C HIS A 61 24.11 6.62 3.66
N LEU A 62 23.80 7.86 3.26
CA LEU A 62 22.61 8.56 3.74
C LEU A 62 21.34 7.85 3.30
N PHE A 63 21.32 7.31 2.09
CA PHE A 63 20.22 6.50 1.61
C PHE A 63 19.94 5.29 2.53
N LEU A 64 20.99 4.52 2.88
CA LEU A 64 20.87 3.38 3.78
C LEU A 64 20.39 3.79 5.18
N ILE A 65 20.88 4.90 5.72
CA ILE A 65 20.43 5.44 7.01
C ILE A 65 18.95 5.82 6.95
N CYS A 66 18.50 6.47 5.88
CA CYS A 66 17.09 6.80 5.68
C CYS A 66 16.20 5.55 5.63
N VAL A 67 16.64 4.50 4.94
CA VAL A 67 15.90 3.22 4.87
C VAL A 67 15.85 2.54 6.23
N LEU A 68 16.95 2.54 6.99
CA LEU A 68 17.00 2.01 8.37
C LEU A 68 16.05 2.77 9.29
N PHE A 69 16.09 4.09 9.27
CA PHE A 69 15.23 4.92 10.11
C PHE A 69 13.75 4.75 9.76
N LEU A 70 13.44 4.60 8.47
CA LEU A 70 12.10 4.31 8.00
C LEU A 70 11.62 2.94 8.51
N LEU A 71 12.44 1.91 8.42
CA LEU A 71 12.10 0.58 8.93
C LEU A 71 11.86 0.60 10.43
N LEU A 72 12.71 1.29 11.19
CA LEU A 72 12.58 1.41 12.64
C LEU A 72 11.28 2.13 13.01
N SER A 73 10.96 3.24 12.34
CA SER A 73 9.71 3.97 12.58
C SER A 73 8.48 3.11 12.26
N LEU A 74 8.47 2.36 11.16
CA LEU A 74 7.39 1.44 10.80
C LEU A 74 7.23 0.30 11.81
N PHE A 75 8.33 -0.28 12.27
CA PHE A 75 8.30 -1.30 13.31
C PHE A 75 7.64 -0.77 14.58
N LEU A 76 8.02 0.42 15.03
CA LEU A 76 7.47 1.04 16.24
C LEU A 76 5.99 1.43 16.07
N VAL A 77 5.55 1.84 14.88
CA VAL A 77 4.11 2.08 14.61
C VAL A 77 3.30 0.81 14.80
N PHE A 78 3.68 -0.28 14.16
CA PHE A 78 2.89 -1.52 14.19
C PHE A 78 2.96 -2.24 15.53
N SER A 79 4.07 -2.10 16.27
CA SER A 79 4.25 -2.75 17.57
C SER A 79 3.76 -1.91 18.75
N SER A 80 3.40 -0.64 18.56
CA SER A 80 2.95 0.23 19.64
C SER A 80 1.61 -0.23 20.23
N MET A 81 1.55 -0.31 21.58
CA MET A 81 0.33 -0.62 22.32
C MET A 81 -0.40 0.63 22.81
N ASN A 82 0.28 1.78 22.79
CA ASN A 82 -0.27 3.05 23.23
C ASN A 82 -0.60 3.91 22.02
N LEU A 83 -1.78 4.53 22.01
CA LEU A 83 -2.27 5.39 20.93
C LEU A 83 -1.39 6.62 20.66
N PHE A 84 -0.82 7.21 21.71
CA PHE A 84 0.05 8.36 21.55
C PHE A 84 1.36 7.98 20.85
N PHE A 85 1.97 6.86 21.23
CA PHE A 85 3.16 6.33 20.55
C PHE A 85 2.86 5.94 19.11
N PHE A 86 1.70 5.32 18.86
CA PHE A 86 1.24 5.05 17.51
C PHE A 86 1.21 6.33 16.67
N TYR A 87 0.54 7.38 17.15
CA TYR A 87 0.46 8.67 16.46
C TYR A 87 1.85 9.27 16.21
N LEU A 88 2.71 9.28 17.21
CA LEU A 88 4.04 9.88 17.14
C LEU A 88 4.89 9.19 16.06
N PHE A 89 4.99 7.87 16.07
CA PHE A 89 5.78 7.14 15.08
C PHE A 89 5.14 7.13 13.69
N PHE A 90 3.83 7.19 13.61
CA PHE A 90 3.08 7.37 12.38
C PHE A 90 3.48 8.66 11.65
N GLU A 91 3.63 9.77 12.39
CA GLU A 91 4.14 11.03 11.83
C GLU A 91 5.64 10.97 11.54
N ILE A 92 6.44 10.41 12.43
CA ILE A 92 7.88 10.28 12.23
C ILE A 92 8.20 9.49 10.94
N SER A 93 7.39 8.50 10.58
CA SER A 93 7.58 7.69 9.37
C SER A 93 7.54 8.50 8.07
N LEU A 94 6.93 9.70 8.08
CA LEU A 94 6.87 10.60 6.93
C LEU A 94 8.21 11.27 6.63
N ILE A 95 9.01 11.56 7.65
CA ILE A 95 10.28 12.29 7.53
C ILE A 95 11.28 11.55 6.62
N PRO A 96 11.63 10.29 6.88
CA PRO A 96 12.57 9.57 6.02
C PRO A 96 12.02 9.35 4.61
N LEU A 97 10.70 9.19 4.47
CA LEU A 97 10.07 9.06 3.16
C LEU A 97 10.17 10.36 2.35
N LEU A 98 9.98 11.51 3.00
CA LEU A 98 10.16 12.82 2.37
C LEU A 98 11.62 13.00 1.91
N PHE A 99 12.59 12.63 2.74
CA PHE A 99 14.01 12.65 2.36
C PHE A 99 14.29 11.75 1.15
N LEU A 100 13.68 10.56 1.07
CA LEU A 100 13.82 9.68 -0.08
C LEU A 100 13.27 10.32 -1.36
N ILE A 101 12.12 10.99 -1.32
CA ILE A 101 11.52 11.64 -2.50
C ILE A 101 12.35 12.84 -2.94
N VAL A 102 12.65 13.76 -2.03
CA VAL A 102 13.34 15.00 -2.35
C VAL A 102 14.81 14.77 -2.67
N GLY A 103 15.49 13.85 -1.98
CA GLY A 103 16.92 13.58 -2.15
C GLY A 103 17.25 12.80 -3.43
N TRP A 104 16.52 11.73 -3.70
CA TRP A 104 16.81 10.77 -4.79
C TRP A 104 15.77 10.72 -5.91
N GLY A 105 14.75 11.56 -5.89
CA GLY A 105 13.79 11.69 -6.99
C GLY A 105 14.49 12.21 -8.27
N ALA A 106 14.02 11.74 -9.45
CA ALA A 106 14.71 12.04 -10.70
C ALA A 106 14.35 13.41 -11.31
N GLN A 107 13.11 13.90 -11.10
CA GLN A 107 12.62 15.11 -11.76
C GLN A 107 12.59 16.32 -10.82
N PRO A 108 12.63 17.57 -11.32
CA PRO A 108 12.56 18.77 -10.49
C PRO A 108 11.24 18.92 -9.73
N GLU A 109 10.15 18.34 -10.25
CA GLU A 109 8.82 18.34 -9.63
C GLU A 109 8.74 17.54 -8.32
N ARG A 110 9.83 16.81 -7.97
CA ARG A 110 9.94 16.03 -6.72
C ARG A 110 9.73 16.87 -5.46
N ILE A 111 10.13 18.15 -5.48
CA ILE A 111 9.93 19.08 -4.35
C ILE A 111 8.44 19.31 -4.15
N GLN A 112 7.71 19.58 -5.22
CA GLN A 112 6.25 19.77 -5.18
C GLN A 112 5.54 18.50 -4.67
N ALA A 113 5.95 17.32 -5.14
CA ALA A 113 5.40 16.04 -4.69
C ALA A 113 5.63 15.80 -3.18
N GLY A 114 6.84 16.17 -2.68
CA GLY A 114 7.16 16.13 -1.25
C GLY A 114 6.28 17.05 -0.43
N PHE A 115 6.04 18.29 -0.89
CA PHE A 115 5.13 19.21 -0.24
C PHE A 115 3.68 18.70 -0.20
N TYR A 116 3.17 18.14 -1.30
CA TYR A 116 1.83 17.54 -1.31
C TYR A 116 1.73 16.43 -0.26
N LEU A 117 2.67 15.50 -0.23
CA LEU A 117 2.67 14.41 0.74
C LEU A 117 2.65 14.96 2.18
N MET A 118 3.53 15.92 2.49
CA MET A 118 3.64 16.47 3.84
C MET A 118 2.38 17.24 4.25
N PHE A 119 1.90 18.17 3.43
CA PHE A 119 0.77 19.00 3.81
C PHE A 119 -0.55 18.23 3.91
N TYR A 120 -0.84 17.29 2.97
CA TYR A 120 -2.05 16.47 3.06
C TYR A 120 -2.08 15.64 4.34
N THR A 121 -0.95 15.04 4.70
CA THR A 121 -0.89 14.18 5.89
C THR A 121 -0.87 14.97 7.18
N LEU A 122 -0.10 16.05 7.30
CA LEU A 122 -0.09 16.89 8.50
C LEU A 122 -1.43 17.58 8.74
N PHE A 123 -2.06 18.11 7.70
CA PHE A 123 -3.39 18.73 7.83
C PHE A 123 -4.43 17.75 8.39
N ALA A 124 -4.36 16.49 7.99
CA ALA A 124 -5.28 15.47 8.46
C ALA A 124 -4.93 14.93 9.86
N SER A 125 -3.65 14.94 10.25
CA SER A 125 -3.21 14.37 11.54
C SER A 125 -3.39 15.31 12.72
N LEU A 126 -3.40 16.62 12.51
CA LEU A 126 -3.65 17.59 13.59
C LEU A 126 -5.01 17.39 14.28
N PRO A 127 -6.14 17.21 13.58
CA PRO A 127 -7.41 16.84 14.21
C PRO A 127 -7.37 15.55 15.01
N MET A 128 -6.61 14.55 14.54
CA MET A 128 -6.44 13.29 15.27
C MET A 128 -5.76 13.51 16.62
N MET A 129 -4.77 14.42 16.69
CA MET A 129 -4.12 14.75 17.96
C MET A 129 -5.12 15.34 18.98
N ILE A 130 -6.04 16.20 18.54
CA ILE A 130 -7.10 16.75 19.39
C ILE A 130 -8.00 15.62 19.91
N PHE A 131 -8.36 14.68 19.06
CA PHE A 131 -9.13 13.50 19.47
C PHE A 131 -8.40 12.66 20.54
N LEU A 132 -7.10 12.43 20.38
CA LEU A 132 -6.31 11.67 21.35
C LEU A 132 -6.30 12.33 22.74
N PHE A 133 -6.14 13.64 22.82
CA PHE A 133 -6.22 14.36 24.09
C PHE A 133 -7.62 14.31 24.71
N TYR A 134 -8.66 14.42 23.90
CA TYR A 134 -10.04 14.26 24.38
C TYR A 134 -10.27 12.83 24.91
N LEU A 135 -9.77 11.82 24.23
CA LEU A 135 -9.87 10.43 24.65
C LEU A 135 -9.17 10.21 26.00
N TYR A 136 -7.97 10.78 26.19
CA TYR A 136 -7.26 10.69 27.46
C TYR A 136 -8.07 11.31 28.61
N LEU A 137 -8.68 12.48 28.39
CA LEU A 137 -9.52 13.12 29.40
C LEU A 137 -10.79 12.32 29.73
N SER A 138 -11.33 11.56 28.80
CA SER A 138 -12.56 10.78 29.01
C SER A 138 -12.32 9.41 29.62
N VAL A 139 -11.22 8.73 29.27
CA VAL A 139 -10.94 7.33 29.63
C VAL A 139 -9.81 7.20 30.65
N ASN A 140 -8.99 8.25 30.83
CA ASN A 140 -7.77 8.27 31.65
C ASN A 140 -6.71 7.23 31.24
N SER A 141 -6.82 6.63 30.04
CA SER A 141 -5.85 5.69 29.48
C SER A 141 -5.74 5.88 27.97
N MET A 142 -4.57 5.58 27.40
CA MET A 142 -4.30 5.58 25.96
C MET A 142 -3.90 4.21 25.43
N ASP A 143 -3.95 3.17 26.25
CA ASP A 143 -3.55 1.83 25.83
C ASP A 143 -4.70 1.13 25.11
N PHE A 144 -4.42 0.49 23.98
CA PHE A 144 -5.42 -0.22 23.17
C PHE A 144 -6.25 -1.25 23.97
N MET A 145 -5.66 -1.86 25.00
CA MET A 145 -6.33 -2.86 25.82
C MET A 145 -7.45 -2.31 26.70
N PHE A 146 -7.40 -1.04 27.05
CA PHE A 146 -8.38 -0.39 27.95
C PHE A 146 -9.44 0.43 27.21
N LEU A 147 -9.42 0.43 25.88
CA LEU A 147 -10.33 1.19 25.04
C LEU A 147 -11.65 0.42 24.79
N LEU A 148 -12.49 0.36 25.80
CA LEU A 148 -13.82 -0.28 25.75
C LEU A 148 -14.97 0.74 25.65
N VAL A 149 -14.70 1.95 25.19
CA VAL A 149 -15.68 3.05 25.10
C VAL A 149 -16.15 3.22 23.66
N ASP A 150 -17.44 3.38 23.45
CA ASP A 150 -18.05 3.69 22.16
C ASP A 150 -18.46 5.18 22.13
N PHE A 151 -17.96 5.93 21.17
CA PHE A 151 -18.23 7.36 20.99
C PHE A 151 -19.29 7.56 19.90
N ASP A 152 -20.38 8.26 20.26
CA ASP A 152 -21.50 8.54 19.33
C ASP A 152 -21.33 9.85 18.53
N SER A 153 -20.27 10.63 18.77
CA SER A 153 -20.07 11.91 18.10
C SER A 153 -19.45 11.78 16.72
N VAL A 154 -20.17 12.23 15.69
CA VAL A 154 -19.70 12.26 14.29
C VAL A 154 -18.47 13.16 14.13
N PHE A 155 -18.42 14.28 14.87
CA PHE A 155 -17.28 15.19 14.81
C PHE A 155 -15.98 14.52 15.25
N LEU A 156 -15.99 13.79 16.37
CA LEU A 156 -14.81 13.05 16.86
C LEU A 156 -14.42 11.92 15.89
N PHE A 157 -15.41 11.25 15.31
CA PHE A 157 -15.15 10.26 14.26
C PHE A 157 -14.44 10.88 13.06
N LEU A 158 -14.88 12.04 12.57
CA LEU A 158 -14.22 12.74 11.46
C LEU A 158 -12.81 13.18 11.83
N CYS A 159 -12.60 13.75 13.01
CA CYS A 159 -11.27 14.16 13.48
C CYS A 159 -10.29 13.01 13.48
N MET A 160 -10.71 11.80 13.88
CA MET A 160 -9.88 10.63 13.93
C MET A 160 -9.70 9.98 12.55
N SER A 161 -10.78 9.82 11.78
CA SER A 161 -10.77 9.04 10.53
C SER A 161 -10.11 9.78 9.36
N LEU A 162 -10.11 11.12 9.34
CA LEU A 162 -9.55 11.92 8.25
C LEU A 162 -8.11 11.53 7.89
N VAL A 163 -7.25 11.33 8.89
CA VAL A 163 -5.86 10.98 8.64
C VAL A 163 -5.74 9.62 7.93
N PHE A 164 -6.58 8.67 8.32
CA PHE A 164 -6.58 7.34 7.70
C PHE A 164 -7.18 7.37 6.30
N PHE A 165 -8.20 8.19 6.04
CA PHE A 165 -8.74 8.40 4.70
C PHE A 165 -7.77 9.10 3.75
N VAL A 166 -6.85 9.90 4.27
CA VAL A 166 -5.76 10.48 3.49
C VAL A 166 -4.69 9.44 3.21
N LYS A 167 -4.27 8.66 4.21
CA LYS A 167 -3.22 7.63 4.08
C LYS A 167 -3.69 6.43 3.24
N ALA A 168 -4.90 5.89 3.52
CA ALA A 168 -5.56 4.90 2.69
C ALA A 168 -6.45 5.63 1.66
N PRO A 169 -5.90 6.10 0.55
CA PRO A 169 -6.38 7.20 -0.28
C PRO A 169 -7.86 7.04 -0.68
N MET A 170 -8.75 7.68 0.08
CA MET A 170 -10.15 7.76 -0.29
C MET A 170 -10.32 8.76 -1.46
N PHE A 171 -11.29 8.53 -2.30
CA PHE A 171 -11.65 9.48 -3.36
C PHE A 171 -11.87 10.89 -2.75
N LEU A 172 -11.51 11.94 -3.45
CA LEU A 172 -11.38 13.35 -3.08
C LEU A 172 -10.03 13.72 -2.44
N VAL A 173 -9.47 12.92 -1.54
CA VAL A 173 -8.20 13.20 -0.86
C VAL A 173 -7.01 12.37 -1.38
N HIS A 174 -7.18 11.68 -2.52
CA HIS A 174 -6.19 10.77 -3.11
C HIS A 174 -5.12 11.44 -4.00
N LEU A 175 -5.29 12.72 -4.38
CA LEU A 175 -4.49 13.38 -5.43
C LEU A 175 -2.98 13.48 -5.11
N TRP A 176 -2.60 13.40 -3.85
CA TRP A 176 -1.20 13.40 -3.43
C TRP A 176 -0.47 12.13 -3.85
N LEU A 177 -1.18 10.99 -3.87
CA LEU A 177 -0.59 9.68 -4.06
C LEU A 177 0.00 9.47 -5.48
N PRO A 178 -0.71 9.75 -6.59
CA PRO A 178 -0.11 9.62 -7.92
C PRO A 178 1.10 10.54 -8.12
N LYS A 179 1.04 11.78 -7.60
CA LYS A 179 2.18 12.71 -7.68
C LYS A 179 3.39 12.20 -6.91
N ALA A 180 3.17 11.72 -5.68
CA ALA A 180 4.23 11.16 -4.86
C ALA A 180 4.89 9.93 -5.50
N HIS A 181 4.09 9.01 -6.07
CA HIS A 181 4.61 7.79 -6.70
C HIS A 181 5.38 8.04 -8.00
N VAL A 182 4.92 8.99 -8.80
CA VAL A 182 5.54 9.31 -10.09
C VAL A 182 6.95 9.88 -9.88
N GLU A 183 7.10 10.78 -8.89
CA GLU A 183 8.36 11.48 -8.63
C GLU A 183 9.30 10.74 -7.67
N ALA A 184 8.78 9.79 -6.90
CA ALA A 184 9.61 9.01 -5.98
C ALA A 184 10.63 8.13 -6.72
N PRO A 185 11.85 7.93 -6.12
CA PRO A 185 12.74 6.86 -6.55
C PRO A 185 12.06 5.51 -6.35
N ILE A 186 12.61 4.44 -6.91
CA ILE A 186 12.03 3.08 -6.83
C ILE A 186 11.75 2.70 -5.38
N SER A 187 12.76 2.87 -4.52
CA SER A 187 12.66 2.57 -3.10
C SER A 187 11.52 3.32 -2.43
N GLY A 188 11.36 4.62 -2.71
CA GLY A 188 10.27 5.43 -2.22
C GLY A 188 8.90 4.95 -2.69
N SER A 189 8.74 4.62 -3.98
CA SER A 189 7.48 4.10 -4.51
C SER A 189 7.13 2.71 -3.97
N MET A 190 8.12 1.83 -3.73
CA MET A 190 7.91 0.51 -3.13
C MET A 190 7.37 0.61 -1.70
N VAL A 191 7.99 1.44 -0.84
CA VAL A 191 7.52 1.63 0.54
C VAL A 191 6.16 2.31 0.57
N LEU A 192 5.96 3.33 -0.25
CA LEU A 192 4.69 4.06 -0.32
C LEU A 192 3.54 3.08 -0.65
N ALA A 193 3.69 2.30 -1.71
CA ALA A 193 2.68 1.31 -2.11
C ALA A 193 2.61 0.12 -1.15
N GLY A 194 3.76 -0.38 -0.69
CA GLY A 194 3.85 -1.61 0.08
C GLY A 194 3.40 -1.47 1.52
N VAL A 195 3.77 -0.39 2.21
CA VAL A 195 3.59 -0.25 3.66
C VAL A 195 2.81 1.00 4.06
N MET A 196 3.13 2.19 3.47
CA MET A 196 2.54 3.44 3.94
C MET A 196 1.01 3.51 3.76
N LEU A 197 0.48 2.96 2.66
CA LEU A 197 -0.97 2.84 2.47
C LEU A 197 -1.63 1.92 3.51
N LYS A 198 -0.91 0.89 3.96
CA LYS A 198 -1.39 -0.09 4.95
C LYS A 198 -1.43 0.48 6.36
N LEU A 199 -0.63 1.50 6.65
CA LEU A 199 -0.74 2.26 7.90
C LEU A 199 -2.14 2.87 8.07
N GLY A 200 -2.75 3.36 6.98
CA GLY A 200 -4.12 3.85 7.00
C GLY A 200 -5.13 2.76 7.35
N GLY A 201 -5.04 1.60 6.67
CA GLY A 201 -5.93 0.46 6.94
C GLY A 201 -5.73 -0.13 8.35
N TYR A 202 -4.48 -0.28 8.80
CA TYR A 202 -4.17 -0.74 10.15
C TYR A 202 -4.74 0.21 11.21
N GLY A 203 -4.56 1.52 11.03
CA GLY A 203 -5.11 2.51 11.94
C GLY A 203 -6.65 2.42 12.00
N MET A 204 -7.33 2.29 10.87
CA MET A 204 -8.79 2.11 10.85
C MET A 204 -9.22 0.86 11.59
N MET A 205 -8.54 -0.29 11.40
CA MET A 205 -8.86 -1.53 12.12
C MET A 205 -8.75 -1.37 13.64
N ARG A 206 -7.78 -0.57 14.13
CA ARG A 206 -7.59 -0.32 15.56
C ARG A 206 -8.60 0.66 16.16
N PHE A 207 -8.91 1.71 15.41
CA PHE A 207 -9.71 2.80 15.95
C PHE A 207 -11.21 2.72 15.67
N PHE A 208 -11.63 2.04 14.61
CA PHE A 208 -13.07 1.99 14.28
C PHE A 208 -13.90 1.27 15.33
N VAL A 209 -13.30 0.41 16.13
CA VAL A 209 -13.96 -0.23 17.27
C VAL A 209 -14.52 0.79 18.26
N LEU A 210 -13.86 1.97 18.41
CA LEU A 210 -14.29 3.07 19.26
C LEU A 210 -15.52 3.84 18.73
N PHE A 211 -15.93 3.60 17.49
CA PHE A 211 -16.98 4.34 16.78
C PHE A 211 -18.01 3.43 16.13
N SER A 212 -18.27 2.27 16.75
CA SER A 212 -19.16 1.27 16.20
C SER A 212 -20.58 1.83 15.93
N SER A 213 -21.10 2.66 16.83
CA SER A 213 -22.38 3.35 16.72
C SER A 213 -22.44 4.37 15.59
N VAL A 214 -21.35 5.14 15.38
CA VAL A 214 -21.28 6.15 14.31
C VAL A 214 -21.15 5.47 12.94
N VAL A 215 -20.29 4.46 12.84
CA VAL A 215 -20.08 3.72 11.59
C VAL A 215 -21.35 2.99 11.17
N SER A 216 -22.14 2.43 12.09
CA SER A 216 -23.43 1.80 11.76
C SER A 216 -24.46 2.80 11.21
N LYS A 217 -24.45 4.06 11.68
CA LYS A 217 -25.38 5.12 11.23
C LYS A 217 -24.95 5.80 9.93
N PHE A 218 -23.68 6.15 9.80
CA PHE A 218 -23.15 6.97 8.70
C PHE A 218 -22.22 6.21 7.74
N GLY A 219 -21.91 4.95 8.00
CA GLY A 219 -21.00 4.13 7.17
C GLY A 219 -21.44 4.06 5.71
N TRP A 220 -22.77 4.04 5.45
CA TRP A 220 -23.32 3.98 4.09
C TRP A 220 -22.82 5.14 3.19
N PHE A 221 -22.65 6.33 3.74
CA PHE A 221 -22.15 7.49 3.00
C PHE A 221 -20.68 7.28 2.58
N PHE A 222 -19.84 6.88 3.51
CA PHE A 222 -18.41 6.65 3.25
C PHE A 222 -18.16 5.44 2.34
N VAL A 223 -18.96 4.37 2.48
CA VAL A 223 -18.93 3.21 1.57
C VAL A 223 -19.32 3.64 0.17
N GLY A 224 -20.39 4.45 0.02
CA GLY A 224 -20.79 4.99 -1.28
C GLY A 224 -19.68 5.83 -1.94
N VAL A 225 -19.09 6.76 -1.20
CA VAL A 225 -18.00 7.61 -1.70
C VAL A 225 -16.76 6.76 -2.07
N SER A 226 -16.39 5.77 -1.28
CA SER A 226 -15.23 4.91 -1.57
C SER A 226 -15.44 4.06 -2.81
N LEU A 227 -16.59 3.40 -2.97
CA LEU A 227 -16.87 2.53 -4.11
C LEU A 227 -17.06 3.33 -5.41
N LEU A 228 -17.89 4.39 -5.39
CA LEU A 228 -18.05 5.28 -6.55
C LEU A 228 -16.71 5.91 -6.95
N GLY A 229 -15.95 6.37 -5.96
CA GLY A 229 -14.63 6.93 -6.19
C GLY A 229 -13.68 5.93 -6.82
N GLY A 230 -13.70 4.67 -6.37
CA GLY A 230 -12.91 3.60 -6.95
C GLY A 230 -13.23 3.35 -8.42
N VAL A 231 -14.52 3.35 -8.79
CA VAL A 231 -14.98 3.22 -10.21
C VAL A 231 -14.48 4.39 -11.04
N LEU A 232 -14.63 5.64 -10.55
CA LEU A 232 -14.16 6.83 -11.27
C LEU A 232 -12.63 6.79 -11.48
N VAL A 233 -11.87 6.40 -10.46
CA VAL A 233 -10.42 6.28 -10.57
C VAL A 233 -10.03 5.15 -11.55
N ALA A 234 -10.77 4.05 -11.61
CA ALA A 234 -10.53 2.98 -12.57
C ALA A 234 -10.73 3.46 -14.03
N PHE A 235 -11.70 4.33 -14.30
CA PHE A 235 -11.82 5.00 -15.62
C PHE A 235 -10.64 5.93 -15.90
N ILE A 236 -10.12 6.64 -14.89
CA ILE A 236 -8.93 7.49 -15.04
C ILE A 236 -7.71 6.62 -15.39
N CYS A 237 -7.55 5.41 -14.82
CA CYS A 237 -6.47 4.48 -15.17
C CYS A 237 -6.40 4.16 -16.65
N LEU A 238 -7.54 3.95 -17.32
CA LEU A 238 -7.61 3.62 -18.75
C LEU A 238 -7.14 4.76 -19.67
N ARG A 239 -7.07 5.98 -19.16
CA ARG A 239 -6.62 7.16 -19.93
C ARG A 239 -5.21 7.60 -19.61
N GLN A 240 -4.51 6.91 -18.70
CA GLN A 240 -3.14 7.29 -18.32
C GLN A 240 -2.15 6.90 -19.42
N SER A 241 -1.21 7.81 -19.69
CA SER A 241 -0.09 7.59 -20.61
C SER A 241 1.19 7.13 -19.89
N ASP A 242 1.31 7.41 -18.58
CA ASP A 242 2.46 7.07 -17.76
C ASP A 242 2.22 5.78 -16.97
N MET A 243 3.17 4.82 -17.05
CA MET A 243 3.11 3.54 -16.33
C MET A 243 3.05 3.71 -14.81
N LYS A 244 3.91 4.58 -14.24
CA LYS A 244 3.92 4.81 -12.80
C LYS A 244 2.60 5.42 -12.31
N ALA A 245 2.04 6.37 -13.06
CA ALA A 245 0.75 6.97 -12.73
C ALA A 245 -0.38 5.94 -12.80
N LEU A 246 -0.41 5.07 -13.82
CA LEU A 246 -1.40 4.03 -13.96
C LEU A 246 -1.38 3.07 -12.76
N ILE A 247 -0.18 2.58 -12.36
CA ILE A 247 -0.01 1.70 -11.21
C ILE A 247 -0.41 2.42 -9.90
N ALA A 248 -0.13 3.72 -9.77
CA ALA A 248 -0.54 4.50 -8.61
C ALA A 248 -2.06 4.67 -8.52
N TYR A 249 -2.76 4.94 -9.60
CA TYR A 249 -4.22 5.02 -9.63
C TYR A 249 -4.87 3.65 -9.40
N SER A 250 -4.28 2.55 -9.91
CA SER A 250 -4.78 1.20 -9.62
C SER A 250 -4.72 0.86 -8.12
N SER A 251 -3.72 1.38 -7.39
CA SER A 251 -3.66 1.22 -5.94
C SER A 251 -4.82 1.94 -5.23
N VAL A 252 -5.26 3.10 -5.74
CA VAL A 252 -6.43 3.81 -5.18
C VAL A 252 -7.71 3.00 -5.38
N SER A 253 -7.90 2.37 -6.54
CA SER A 253 -9.10 1.53 -6.80
C SER A 253 -9.15 0.29 -5.89
N HIS A 254 -8.04 -0.42 -5.66
CA HIS A 254 -8.00 -1.54 -4.73
C HIS A 254 -8.19 -1.10 -3.27
N MET A 255 -7.53 0.01 -2.86
CA MET A 255 -7.71 0.54 -1.51
C MET A 255 -9.11 1.08 -1.25
N SER A 256 -9.85 1.50 -2.28
CA SER A 256 -11.27 1.88 -2.14
C SER A 256 -12.15 0.72 -1.71
N MET A 257 -11.91 -0.50 -2.21
CA MET A 257 -12.60 -1.72 -1.76
C MET A 257 -12.24 -2.08 -0.31
N VAL A 258 -10.94 -1.93 0.05
CA VAL A 258 -10.48 -2.12 1.44
C VAL A 258 -11.21 -1.17 2.38
N LEU A 259 -11.30 0.11 2.04
CA LEU A 259 -12.03 1.12 2.82
C LEU A 259 -13.51 0.75 3.00
N ALA A 260 -14.17 0.37 1.92
CA ALA A 260 -15.57 -0.05 1.95
C ALA A 260 -15.76 -1.28 2.85
N GLY A 261 -14.88 -2.28 2.74
CA GLY A 261 -14.92 -3.48 3.57
C GLY A 261 -14.74 -3.20 5.06
N LEU A 262 -13.85 -2.29 5.44
CA LEU A 262 -13.67 -1.87 6.83
C LEU A 262 -14.90 -1.11 7.36
N LEU A 263 -15.51 -0.28 6.54
CA LEU A 263 -16.69 0.51 6.89
C LEU A 263 -17.99 -0.32 6.94
N SER A 264 -18.01 -1.52 6.36
CA SER A 264 -19.15 -2.44 6.49
C SER A 264 -19.28 -3.04 7.90
N PHE A 265 -18.22 -2.92 8.73
CA PHE A 265 -18.17 -3.44 10.11
C PHE A 265 -18.49 -4.92 10.25
N SER A 266 -18.26 -5.70 9.20
CA SER A 266 -18.44 -7.15 9.19
C SER A 266 -17.10 -7.85 9.42
N TYR A 267 -17.11 -8.99 10.13
CA TYR A 267 -15.90 -9.80 10.35
C TYR A 267 -15.23 -10.19 9.04
N ILE A 268 -16.01 -10.65 8.05
CA ILE A 268 -15.52 -11.04 6.73
C ILE A 268 -14.89 -9.82 6.01
N GLY A 269 -15.48 -8.62 6.19
CA GLY A 269 -14.93 -7.37 5.65
C GLY A 269 -13.58 -7.00 6.25
N PHE A 270 -13.41 -7.17 7.57
CA PHE A 270 -12.13 -6.97 8.24
C PHE A 270 -11.06 -7.96 7.76
N CYS A 271 -11.39 -9.27 7.70
CA CYS A 271 -10.47 -10.28 7.18
C CYS A 271 -10.11 -10.03 5.72
N GLY A 272 -11.10 -9.72 4.87
CA GLY A 272 -10.86 -9.40 3.46
C GLY A 272 -10.00 -8.16 3.26
N ALA A 273 -10.23 -7.11 4.04
CA ALA A 273 -9.42 -5.90 4.02
C ALA A 273 -7.97 -6.18 4.43
N PHE A 274 -7.77 -7.00 5.45
CA PHE A 274 -6.45 -7.39 5.93
C PHE A 274 -5.68 -8.19 4.89
N VAL A 275 -6.29 -9.23 4.33
CA VAL A 275 -5.71 -10.04 3.23
C VAL A 275 -5.33 -9.15 2.05
N MET A 276 -6.26 -8.28 1.64
CA MET A 276 -6.04 -7.40 0.49
C MET A 276 -4.90 -6.40 0.74
N MET A 277 -4.73 -5.89 1.96
CA MET A 277 -3.61 -5.02 2.30
C MET A 277 -2.26 -5.71 2.09
N ILE A 278 -2.10 -6.96 2.54
CA ILE A 278 -0.85 -7.70 2.38
C ILE A 278 -0.61 -8.05 0.90
N ALA A 279 -1.63 -8.58 0.24
CA ALA A 279 -1.57 -9.00 -1.16
C ALA A 279 -1.22 -7.84 -2.10
N HIS A 280 -1.95 -6.73 -1.97
CA HIS A 280 -1.69 -5.52 -2.73
C HIS A 280 -0.31 -4.92 -2.40
N GLY A 281 0.17 -5.05 -1.15
CA GLY A 281 1.51 -4.60 -0.76
C GLY A 281 2.61 -5.25 -1.59
N LEU A 282 2.56 -6.56 -1.76
CA LEU A 282 3.53 -7.33 -2.54
C LEU A 282 3.35 -7.14 -4.05
N CYS A 283 2.10 -7.13 -4.53
CA CYS A 283 1.81 -6.99 -5.94
C CYS A 283 2.20 -5.60 -6.48
N SER A 284 1.76 -4.53 -5.83
CA SER A 284 2.02 -3.16 -6.29
C SER A 284 3.50 -2.78 -6.21
N SER A 285 4.22 -3.19 -5.15
CA SER A 285 5.67 -2.97 -5.07
C SER A 285 6.41 -3.70 -6.19
N GLY A 286 6.00 -4.92 -6.55
CA GLY A 286 6.54 -5.66 -7.68
C GLY A 286 6.28 -4.98 -9.03
N LEU A 287 5.08 -4.44 -9.25
CA LEU A 287 4.75 -3.67 -10.46
C LEU A 287 5.59 -2.38 -10.57
N PHE A 288 5.82 -1.66 -9.47
CA PHE A 288 6.71 -0.50 -9.48
C PHE A 288 8.16 -0.89 -9.79
N CYS A 289 8.64 -2.05 -9.33
CA CYS A 289 9.95 -2.57 -9.71
C CYS A 289 10.02 -2.84 -11.21
N LEU A 290 9.01 -3.51 -11.80
CA LEU A 290 8.94 -3.75 -13.24
C LEU A 290 8.92 -2.45 -14.05
N ALA A 291 8.09 -1.49 -13.65
CA ALA A 291 8.03 -0.18 -14.29
C ALA A 291 9.37 0.56 -14.26
N ASN A 292 10.13 0.39 -13.18
CA ASN A 292 11.47 0.98 -13.11
C ASN A 292 12.50 0.23 -13.94
N ILE A 293 12.47 -1.11 -13.95
CA ILE A 293 13.34 -1.93 -14.79
C ILE A 293 13.17 -1.55 -16.27
N SER A 294 11.95 -1.27 -16.73
CA SER A 294 11.71 -0.76 -18.08
C SER A 294 12.19 0.68 -18.25
N TYR A 295 11.96 1.54 -17.25
CA TYR A 295 12.44 2.93 -17.26
C TYR A 295 13.98 3.04 -17.36
N GLU A 296 14.72 2.21 -16.66
CA GLU A 296 16.18 2.18 -16.70
C GLU A 296 16.73 1.85 -18.10
N ARG A 297 15.98 1.06 -18.88
CA ARG A 297 16.38 0.65 -20.23
C ARG A 297 15.96 1.65 -21.30
N VAL A 298 14.75 2.18 -21.21
CA VAL A 298 14.15 3.04 -22.24
C VAL A 298 14.37 4.53 -21.95
N GLY A 299 14.66 4.89 -20.69
CA GLY A 299 14.80 6.27 -20.23
C GLY A 299 13.50 7.05 -20.15
N SER A 300 12.34 6.39 -20.34
CA SER A 300 11.05 7.05 -20.32
C SER A 300 9.99 6.23 -19.56
N ARG A 301 9.00 6.92 -18.99
CA ARG A 301 7.85 6.33 -18.27
C ARG A 301 6.62 6.15 -19.17
N SER A 302 6.62 6.70 -20.37
CA SER A 302 5.45 6.69 -21.22
C SER A 302 5.18 5.30 -21.79
N LEU A 303 3.90 4.88 -21.77
CA LEU A 303 3.44 3.63 -22.37
C LEU A 303 3.75 3.55 -23.87
N PHE A 304 3.70 4.68 -24.56
CA PHE A 304 3.93 4.73 -26.00
C PHE A 304 5.37 4.43 -26.41
N LEU A 305 6.35 4.78 -25.58
CA LEU A 305 7.75 4.49 -25.83
C LEU A 305 8.14 3.08 -25.35
N ASN A 306 7.48 2.58 -24.34
CA ASN A 306 7.72 1.24 -23.76
C ASN A 306 6.87 0.14 -24.44
N LYS A 307 6.74 0.17 -25.76
CA LYS A 307 6.01 -0.87 -26.52
C LYS A 307 6.91 -2.01 -26.95
N GLY A 308 6.31 -3.19 -27.19
CA GLY A 308 6.97 -4.32 -27.85
C GLY A 308 8.08 -4.96 -27.03
N MET A 309 8.04 -4.82 -25.70
CA MET A 309 9.05 -5.38 -24.80
C MET A 309 9.16 -6.91 -24.90
N LEU A 310 8.11 -7.58 -25.34
CA LEU A 310 8.09 -9.03 -25.57
C LEU A 310 9.18 -9.47 -26.60
N ASN A 311 9.43 -8.66 -27.62
CA ASN A 311 10.44 -8.95 -28.63
C ASN A 311 11.87 -8.66 -28.16
N LEU A 312 12.02 -7.70 -27.21
CA LEU A 312 13.33 -7.25 -26.72
C LEU A 312 13.81 -8.09 -25.54
N VAL A 313 12.93 -8.36 -24.56
CA VAL A 313 13.25 -9.13 -23.35
C VAL A 313 12.10 -10.09 -23.00
N PRO A 314 11.99 -11.23 -23.69
CA PRO A 314 10.87 -12.17 -23.53
C PRO A 314 10.78 -12.74 -22.11
N SER A 315 11.90 -12.96 -21.45
CA SER A 315 11.92 -13.44 -20.06
C SER A 315 11.31 -12.46 -19.06
N MET A 316 11.43 -11.13 -19.29
CA MET A 316 10.84 -10.11 -18.45
C MET A 316 9.32 -9.96 -18.72
N SER A 317 8.87 -10.25 -19.94
CA SER A 317 7.45 -10.21 -20.30
C SER A 317 6.61 -11.22 -19.52
N LEU A 318 7.19 -12.37 -19.15
CA LEU A 318 6.56 -13.35 -18.28
C LEU A 318 6.27 -12.74 -16.89
N TRP A 319 7.21 -12.00 -16.33
CA TRP A 319 7.01 -11.34 -15.03
C TRP A 319 5.95 -10.23 -15.11
N TRP A 320 5.93 -9.48 -16.21
CA TRP A 320 4.85 -8.52 -16.45
C TRP A 320 3.48 -9.19 -16.45
N PHE A 321 3.37 -10.36 -17.14
CA PHE A 321 2.13 -11.12 -17.15
C PHE A 321 1.74 -11.59 -15.74
N LEU A 322 2.67 -12.16 -14.97
CA LEU A 322 2.42 -12.69 -13.64
C LEU A 322 1.97 -11.61 -12.66
N PHE A 323 2.57 -10.42 -12.71
CA PHE A 323 2.14 -9.32 -11.83
C PHE A 323 0.87 -8.62 -12.31
N CYS A 324 0.66 -8.47 -13.60
CA CYS A 324 -0.61 -7.94 -14.11
C CYS A 324 -1.76 -8.92 -13.83
N SER A 325 -1.55 -10.23 -13.97
CA SER A 325 -2.56 -11.24 -13.62
C SER A 325 -2.87 -11.25 -12.12
N SER A 326 -1.86 -11.12 -11.26
CA SER A 326 -2.10 -11.01 -9.81
C SER A 326 -2.83 -9.71 -9.44
N ASN A 327 -2.57 -8.61 -10.15
CA ASN A 327 -3.26 -7.34 -9.92
C ASN A 327 -4.74 -7.38 -10.36
N MET A 328 -5.11 -8.16 -11.37
CA MET A 328 -6.52 -8.39 -11.75
C MET A 328 -7.18 -9.53 -10.97
N ALA A 329 -6.54 -9.98 -9.88
CA ALA A 329 -7.02 -11.06 -9.01
C ALA A 329 -7.23 -12.41 -9.75
N ALA A 330 -6.35 -12.76 -10.69
CA ALA A 330 -6.41 -14.09 -11.30
C ALA A 330 -5.94 -15.18 -10.31
N PRO A 331 -6.55 -16.39 -10.31
CA PRO A 331 -6.07 -17.50 -9.51
C PRO A 331 -4.69 -17.97 -10.00
N PRO A 332 -3.78 -18.45 -9.14
CA PRO A 332 -3.83 -18.54 -7.68
C PRO A 332 -3.16 -17.32 -7.00
N SER A 333 -3.85 -16.20 -6.81
CA SER A 333 -3.27 -15.04 -6.15
C SER A 333 -3.97 -14.72 -4.83
N LEU A 334 -3.22 -14.22 -3.86
CA LEU A 334 -3.76 -13.75 -2.58
C LEU A 334 -4.74 -12.58 -2.78
N ASN A 335 -4.56 -11.77 -3.83
CA ASN A 335 -5.49 -10.71 -4.20
C ASN A 335 -6.90 -11.25 -4.45
N LEU A 336 -7.04 -12.39 -5.14
CA LEU A 336 -8.34 -13.02 -5.39
C LEU A 336 -9.06 -13.36 -4.08
N LEU A 337 -8.36 -13.95 -3.12
CA LEU A 337 -8.94 -14.30 -1.82
C LEU A 337 -9.45 -13.02 -1.11
N GLY A 338 -8.65 -11.97 -1.11
CA GLY A 338 -9.04 -10.68 -0.53
C GLY A 338 -10.26 -10.06 -1.23
N GLU A 339 -10.30 -10.06 -2.57
CA GLU A 339 -11.45 -9.54 -3.33
C GLU A 339 -12.72 -10.33 -3.08
N ILE A 340 -12.67 -11.67 -3.05
CA ILE A 340 -13.84 -12.51 -2.75
C ILE A 340 -14.41 -12.18 -1.38
N LEU A 341 -13.55 -12.10 -0.35
CA LEU A 341 -14.00 -11.76 1.01
C LEU A 341 -14.60 -10.34 1.08
N LEU A 342 -14.02 -9.38 0.38
CA LEU A 342 -14.55 -8.01 0.33
C LEU A 342 -15.86 -7.93 -0.43
N ILE A 343 -15.98 -8.59 -1.57
CA ILE A 343 -17.22 -8.62 -2.34
C ILE A 343 -18.34 -9.29 -1.52
N THR A 344 -18.08 -10.44 -0.91
CA THR A 344 -19.09 -11.14 -0.08
C THR A 344 -19.55 -10.28 1.10
N SER A 345 -18.63 -9.59 1.78
CA SER A 345 -18.98 -8.70 2.89
C SER A 345 -19.82 -7.49 2.48
N LEU A 346 -19.50 -6.87 1.33
CA LEU A 346 -20.20 -5.68 0.85
C LEU A 346 -21.57 -6.02 0.22
N VAL A 347 -21.70 -7.19 -0.40
CA VAL A 347 -22.99 -7.68 -0.93
C VAL A 347 -23.92 -8.07 0.21
N SER A 348 -23.41 -8.72 1.25
CA SER A 348 -24.21 -9.06 2.43
C SER A 348 -24.67 -7.82 3.21
N TRP A 349 -23.87 -6.74 3.17
CA TRP A 349 -24.23 -5.47 3.80
C TRP A 349 -25.31 -4.71 3.00
N SER A 350 -25.20 -4.66 1.66
CA SER A 350 -26.18 -4.00 0.79
C SER A 350 -26.12 -4.51 -0.65
N VAL A 351 -27.26 -4.98 -1.16
CA VAL A 351 -27.39 -5.48 -2.54
C VAL A 351 -27.13 -4.38 -3.59
N PHE A 352 -27.36 -3.10 -3.26
CA PHE A 352 -27.09 -1.99 -4.17
C PHE A 352 -25.60 -1.86 -4.57
N ASN A 353 -24.70 -2.37 -3.74
CA ASN A 353 -23.27 -2.33 -4.02
C ASN A 353 -22.85 -3.30 -5.13
N VAL A 354 -23.66 -4.29 -5.48
CA VAL A 354 -23.33 -5.30 -6.51
C VAL A 354 -22.95 -4.67 -7.84
N GLY A 355 -23.67 -3.64 -8.28
CA GLY A 355 -23.37 -2.96 -9.54
C GLY A 355 -22.01 -2.24 -9.53
N LEU A 356 -21.70 -1.55 -8.43
CA LEU A 356 -20.42 -0.84 -8.28
C LEU A 356 -19.24 -1.82 -8.16
N LEU A 357 -19.42 -2.92 -7.43
CA LEU A 357 -18.40 -3.96 -7.28
C LEU A 357 -18.14 -4.67 -8.61
N GLY A 358 -19.19 -4.99 -9.37
CA GLY A 358 -19.05 -5.57 -10.71
C GLY A 358 -18.30 -4.65 -11.67
N LEU A 359 -18.57 -3.35 -11.64
CA LEU A 359 -17.82 -2.37 -12.43
C LEU A 359 -16.36 -2.26 -11.96
N LEU A 360 -16.10 -2.25 -10.65
CA LEU A 360 -14.74 -2.18 -10.12
C LEU A 360 -13.89 -3.39 -10.53
N SER A 361 -14.42 -4.61 -10.39
CA SER A 361 -13.70 -5.83 -10.78
C SER A 361 -13.47 -5.90 -12.29
N PHE A 362 -14.47 -5.55 -13.10
CA PHE A 362 -14.34 -5.50 -14.56
C PHE A 362 -13.30 -4.46 -15.03
N LEU A 363 -13.38 -3.23 -14.52
CA LEU A 363 -12.42 -2.19 -14.85
C LEU A 363 -11.02 -2.52 -14.31
N GLY A 364 -10.93 -3.21 -13.16
CA GLY A 364 -9.70 -3.74 -12.60
C GLY A 364 -8.96 -4.67 -13.55
N ALA A 365 -9.69 -5.61 -14.15
CA ALA A 365 -9.16 -6.45 -15.21
C ALA A 365 -8.80 -5.65 -16.47
N ALA A 366 -9.64 -4.69 -16.86
CA ALA A 366 -9.43 -3.91 -18.08
C ALA A 366 -8.14 -3.07 -18.02
N TYR A 367 -7.89 -2.31 -16.93
CA TYR A 367 -6.67 -1.48 -16.86
C TYR A 367 -5.40 -2.30 -16.66
N SER A 368 -5.47 -3.46 -16.00
CA SER A 368 -4.30 -4.35 -15.84
C SER A 368 -3.91 -5.01 -17.17
N LEU A 369 -4.89 -5.45 -17.97
CA LEU A 369 -4.67 -5.93 -19.33
C LEU A 369 -4.22 -4.82 -20.27
N TYR A 370 -4.75 -3.61 -20.11
CA TYR A 370 -4.30 -2.42 -20.84
C TYR A 370 -2.82 -2.15 -20.60
N LEU A 371 -2.37 -2.15 -19.33
CA LEU A 371 -0.96 -1.99 -18.97
C LEU A 371 -0.10 -3.08 -19.65
N TYR A 372 -0.50 -4.35 -19.57
CA TYR A 372 0.23 -5.44 -20.16
C TYR A 372 0.29 -5.36 -21.70
N ALA A 373 -0.85 -5.15 -22.35
CA ALA A 373 -0.94 -5.11 -23.79
C ALA A 373 -0.11 -3.98 -24.39
N PHE A 374 -0.20 -2.78 -23.84
CA PHE A 374 0.55 -1.64 -24.36
C PHE A 374 2.06 -1.73 -24.12
N THR A 375 2.50 -2.34 -23.04
CA THR A 375 3.94 -2.49 -22.77
C THR A 375 4.56 -3.67 -23.52
N GLN A 376 3.85 -4.78 -23.67
CA GLN A 376 4.43 -6.02 -24.18
C GLN A 376 4.19 -6.25 -25.66
N HIS A 377 3.02 -5.88 -26.20
CA HIS A 377 2.66 -6.10 -27.60
C HIS A 377 3.03 -4.93 -28.51
N GLY A 378 3.09 -5.23 -29.81
CA GLY A 378 3.38 -4.25 -30.85
C GLY A 378 4.84 -4.22 -31.29
N LYS A 379 5.15 -3.30 -32.19
CA LYS A 379 6.52 -3.06 -32.63
C LYS A 379 7.23 -2.17 -31.61
N TYR A 380 8.49 -2.50 -31.29
CA TYR A 380 9.31 -1.66 -30.42
C TYR A 380 9.55 -0.27 -31.03
N PHE A 381 9.84 0.68 -30.21
CA PHE A 381 10.12 2.06 -30.65
C PHE A 381 11.41 2.10 -31.46
N SER A 382 11.35 2.68 -32.67
CA SER A 382 12.45 2.70 -33.63
C SER A 382 13.68 3.51 -33.18
N GLY A 383 13.55 4.35 -32.17
CA GLY A 383 14.62 5.14 -31.59
C GLY A 383 15.43 4.43 -30.48
N LEU A 384 15.17 3.15 -30.22
CA LEU A 384 15.95 2.36 -29.26
C LEU A 384 17.19 1.80 -29.94
N TYR A 385 18.37 2.28 -29.53
CA TYR A 385 19.65 1.90 -30.12
C TYR A 385 20.31 0.70 -29.41
N SER A 386 20.19 0.60 -28.07
CA SER A 386 20.77 -0.49 -27.30
C SER A 386 19.80 -0.95 -26.22
N PHE A 387 19.72 -2.24 -26.01
CA PHE A 387 18.83 -2.81 -25.00
C PHE A 387 19.56 -3.94 -24.26
N TYR A 388 19.69 -3.82 -22.96
CA TYR A 388 20.32 -4.82 -22.11
C TYR A 388 19.30 -5.89 -21.72
N SER A 389 19.72 -7.16 -21.74
CA SER A 389 18.94 -8.28 -21.16
C SER A 389 18.73 -8.09 -19.66
N GLY A 390 17.82 -8.85 -19.06
CA GLY A 390 17.57 -8.83 -17.63
C GLY A 390 18.77 -9.34 -16.82
N PHE A 391 19.08 -8.66 -15.71
CA PHE A 391 20.09 -9.12 -14.76
C PHE A 391 19.49 -10.15 -13.79
N VAL A 392 20.32 -11.08 -13.31
CA VAL A 392 19.89 -12.12 -12.33
C VAL A 392 19.27 -11.49 -11.08
N ARG A 393 19.83 -10.37 -10.61
CA ARG A 393 19.29 -9.60 -9.47
C ARG A 393 17.85 -9.14 -9.71
N GLU A 394 17.52 -8.65 -10.90
CA GLU A 394 16.17 -8.17 -11.23
C GLU A 394 15.15 -9.32 -11.19
N TYR A 395 15.52 -10.48 -11.72
CA TYR A 395 14.67 -11.68 -11.67
C TYR A 395 14.48 -12.18 -10.23
N LEU A 396 15.56 -12.19 -9.44
CA LEU A 396 15.48 -12.56 -8.03
C LEU A 396 14.55 -11.61 -7.26
N LEU A 397 14.68 -10.30 -7.50
CA LEU A 397 13.84 -9.28 -6.88
C LEU A 397 12.35 -9.51 -7.22
N LEU A 398 12.03 -9.78 -8.47
CA LEU A 398 10.65 -10.06 -8.89
C LEU A 398 10.14 -11.38 -8.31
N PHE A 399 10.97 -12.42 -8.29
CA PHE A 399 10.63 -13.69 -7.67
C PHE A 399 10.29 -13.52 -6.17
N MET A 400 11.08 -12.74 -5.44
CA MET A 400 10.86 -12.47 -4.01
C MET A 400 9.57 -11.69 -3.73
N HIS A 401 9.02 -10.94 -4.69
CA HIS A 401 7.69 -10.34 -4.57
C HIS A 401 6.57 -11.32 -4.90
N TRP A 402 6.75 -12.10 -5.96
CA TRP A 402 5.72 -13.01 -6.48
C TRP A 402 5.56 -14.27 -5.63
N PHE A 403 6.66 -14.85 -5.14
CA PHE A 403 6.65 -16.10 -4.38
C PHE A 403 5.82 -16.00 -3.08
N PRO A 404 6.01 -15.00 -2.20
CA PRO A 404 5.19 -14.88 -1.01
C PRO A 404 3.71 -14.64 -1.33
N LEU A 405 3.42 -13.89 -2.39
CA LEU A 405 2.04 -13.57 -2.80
C LEU A 405 1.24 -14.83 -3.13
N ASN A 406 1.84 -15.82 -3.80
CA ASN A 406 1.17 -17.06 -4.14
C ASN A 406 1.26 -18.12 -3.02
N LEU A 407 2.34 -18.13 -2.25
CA LEU A 407 2.51 -19.07 -1.15
C LEU A 407 1.53 -18.80 -0.01
N LEU A 408 1.25 -17.53 0.30
CA LEU A 408 0.32 -17.15 1.37
C LEU A 408 -1.13 -17.59 1.11
N VAL A 409 -1.50 -17.88 -0.14
CA VAL A 409 -2.84 -18.44 -0.47
C VAL A 409 -3.09 -19.77 0.23
N PHE A 410 -2.05 -20.63 0.36
CA PHE A 410 -2.16 -21.92 1.05
C PHE A 410 -2.36 -21.79 2.57
N LYS A 411 -2.18 -20.61 3.10
CA LYS A 411 -2.33 -20.27 4.51
C LYS A 411 -3.47 -19.26 4.74
N GLY A 412 -4.50 -19.28 3.90
CA GLY A 412 -5.67 -18.41 4.00
C GLY A 412 -6.39 -18.45 5.36
N ASP A 413 -6.24 -19.56 6.08
CA ASP A 413 -6.83 -19.73 7.44
C ASP A 413 -6.15 -18.83 8.50
N PHE A 414 -5.01 -18.22 8.22
CA PHE A 414 -4.38 -17.25 9.13
C PHE A 414 -5.08 -15.89 9.16
N PHE A 415 -5.87 -15.61 8.16
CA PHE A 415 -6.53 -14.35 7.95
C PHE A 415 -8.04 -14.50 8.20
#